data_e83619c97ad7406f670c06014a97cd53
#
_entry.id   e83619c97ad7406f670c06014a97cd53
#
_cell.length_a   1.000
_cell.length_b   1.000
_cell.length_c   1.000
_cell.angle_alpha   90.00
_cell.angle_beta   90.00
_cell.angle_gamma   90.00
#
_symmetry.space_group_name_H-M   'P 1'
#
loop_
_entity.id
_entity.type
_entity.pdbx_description
1 polymer ?
#
loop_
_entity_poly.entity_id
_entity_poly.type
_entity_poly.pdbx_seq_one_letter_code
_entity_poly.pdbx_strand_id
1 'polypeptide(L)'
;MTASNLIWYELLTSDPDAAQIFYRDVVGYTIIPSVNPELDYRMWALGKVVLGGMMEIPEKAAKMGMPPTWVGYLGVDEVTDAVNAVVAAGGQVRMPSMTIANIGRMAMVTDPQGAPFYVMRPNHGGAFTSFGTELGQCGWNELHTSDGEAAKDFYVKHCGWTLDAPLDMGPMGKYHLFSIDGTPSGGMMTNPQVPHPMWVFYLNVEDINAAKARVEEGGGTVIMGPQEVPGGQWVINGIDPQGAFFGLVAPK
;
A
#
# COMPACT_ATOMS: atom_id res chain seq x y z
N MET A 1 18.36 -10.76 -9.73
CA MET A 1 16.95 -10.41 -9.94
C MET A 1 16.87 -8.90 -9.94
N THR A 2 16.17 -8.30 -10.87
CA THR A 2 15.79 -6.90 -10.76
C THR A 2 14.89 -6.75 -9.52
N ALA A 3 15.06 -5.69 -8.74
CA ALA A 3 14.24 -5.47 -7.56
C ALA A 3 12.78 -5.30 -7.95
N SER A 4 11.87 -5.91 -7.20
CA SER A 4 10.43 -5.76 -7.42
C SER A 4 9.97 -4.41 -6.89
N ASN A 5 9.56 -3.51 -7.77
CA ASN A 5 9.03 -2.20 -7.42
C ASN A 5 7.56 -2.28 -6.98
N LEU A 6 7.15 -1.42 -6.07
CA LEU A 6 5.75 -1.16 -5.80
C LEU A 6 5.19 -0.28 -6.93
N ILE A 7 4.35 -0.88 -7.78
CA ILE A 7 3.91 -0.29 -9.05
C ILE A 7 2.50 0.27 -9.00
N TRP A 8 1.70 -0.12 -8.00
CA TRP A 8 0.30 0.27 -7.87
C TRP A 8 -0.18 0.15 -6.45
N TYR A 9 -1.15 0.99 -6.07
CA TYR A 9 -1.83 0.95 -4.78
C TYR A 9 -3.34 0.92 -5.01
N GLU A 10 -4.01 -0.02 -4.36
CA GLU A 10 -5.44 -0.23 -4.52
C GLU A 10 -6.15 -0.19 -3.19
N LEU A 11 -7.24 0.55 -3.12
CA LEU A 11 -8.17 0.50 -2.00
C LEU A 11 -9.29 -0.50 -2.30
N LEU A 12 -9.39 -1.52 -1.47
CA LEU A 12 -10.55 -2.40 -1.38
C LEU A 12 -11.45 -1.89 -0.28
N THR A 13 -12.67 -1.44 -0.62
CA THR A 13 -13.58 -0.77 0.31
C THR A 13 -14.97 -1.39 0.29
N SER A 14 -15.75 -1.16 1.35
CA SER A 14 -17.15 -1.57 1.41
C SER A 14 -18.11 -0.57 0.75
N ASP A 15 -17.67 0.67 0.52
CA ASP A 15 -18.45 1.74 -0.08
C ASP A 15 -17.55 2.64 -0.95
N PRO A 16 -17.43 2.33 -2.26
CA PRO A 16 -16.62 3.13 -3.18
C PRO A 16 -17.09 4.57 -3.35
N ASP A 17 -18.37 4.85 -3.22
CA ASP A 17 -18.91 6.21 -3.36
C ASP A 17 -18.48 7.10 -2.20
N ALA A 18 -18.63 6.61 -0.98
CA ALA A 18 -18.19 7.32 0.21
C ALA A 18 -16.67 7.47 0.28
N ALA A 19 -15.92 6.41 -0.05
CA ALA A 19 -14.46 6.44 -0.10
C ALA A 19 -13.93 7.43 -1.14
N GLN A 20 -14.55 7.51 -2.32
CA GLN A 20 -14.22 8.49 -3.34
C GLN A 20 -14.33 9.94 -2.81
N ILE A 21 -15.40 10.25 -2.09
CA ILE A 21 -15.61 11.58 -1.51
C ILE A 21 -14.51 11.87 -0.48
N PHE A 22 -14.26 10.91 0.42
CA PHE A 22 -13.26 11.06 1.46
C PHE A 22 -11.85 11.33 0.89
N TYR A 23 -11.35 10.49 -0.02
CA TYR A 23 -10.00 10.66 -0.56
C TYR A 23 -9.86 11.83 -1.54
N ARG A 24 -10.96 12.24 -2.20
CA ARG A 24 -11.00 13.53 -2.92
C ARG A 24 -10.74 14.70 -1.97
N ASP A 25 -11.41 14.72 -0.84
CA ASP A 25 -11.33 15.85 0.09
C ASP A 25 -10.03 15.84 0.91
N VAL A 26 -9.53 14.65 1.29
CA VAL A 26 -8.31 14.51 2.10
C VAL A 26 -7.04 14.68 1.26
N VAL A 27 -6.95 14.04 0.09
CA VAL A 27 -5.71 13.96 -0.73
C VAL A 27 -5.80 14.85 -1.97
N GLY A 28 -7.00 15.13 -2.45
CA GLY A 28 -7.22 15.90 -3.68
C GLY A 28 -7.40 15.01 -4.92
N TYR A 29 -7.66 13.72 -4.73
CA TYR A 29 -7.85 12.81 -5.86
C TYR A 29 -9.10 13.12 -6.68
N THR A 30 -8.95 12.94 -8.00
CA THR A 30 -10.07 12.82 -8.92
C THR A 30 -10.22 11.37 -9.36
N ILE A 31 -11.39 11.02 -9.88
CA ILE A 31 -11.67 9.67 -10.36
C ILE A 31 -11.67 9.65 -11.88
N ILE A 32 -10.95 8.67 -12.43
CA ILE A 32 -11.06 8.27 -13.83
C ILE A 32 -11.75 6.90 -13.84
N PRO A 33 -12.92 6.76 -14.50
CA PRO A 33 -13.60 5.48 -14.62
C PRO A 33 -12.73 4.45 -15.36
N SER A 34 -12.88 3.17 -14.98
CA SER A 34 -12.24 2.07 -15.70
C SER A 34 -12.67 2.04 -17.17
N VAL A 35 -11.74 1.58 -18.01
CA VAL A 35 -12.04 1.26 -19.41
C VAL A 35 -12.96 0.04 -19.57
N ASN A 36 -13.11 -0.78 -18.52
CA ASN A 36 -14.05 -1.89 -18.48
C ASN A 36 -15.34 -1.48 -17.78
N PRO A 37 -16.46 -1.25 -18.52
CA PRO A 37 -17.72 -0.82 -17.95
C PRO A 37 -18.44 -1.91 -17.10
N GLU A 38 -18.00 -3.17 -17.20
CA GLU A 38 -18.57 -4.26 -16.41
C GLU A 38 -17.99 -4.36 -15.01
N LEU A 39 -16.90 -3.61 -14.75
CA LEU A 39 -16.23 -3.57 -13.48
C LEU A 39 -16.26 -2.15 -12.93
N ASP A 40 -16.90 -1.92 -11.77
CA ASP A 40 -16.79 -0.65 -11.05
C ASP A 40 -15.40 -0.54 -10.42
N TYR A 41 -14.42 -0.34 -11.27
CA TYR A 41 -13.04 -0.06 -10.89
C TYR A 41 -12.76 1.42 -11.15
N ARG A 42 -12.36 2.14 -10.13
CA ARG A 42 -12.14 3.58 -10.18
C ARG A 42 -10.66 3.87 -10.02
N MET A 43 -10.10 4.64 -10.94
CA MET A 43 -8.68 5.00 -10.87
C MET A 43 -8.51 6.34 -10.17
N TRP A 44 -7.65 6.37 -9.16
CA TRP A 44 -7.22 7.60 -8.51
C TRP A 44 -6.31 8.39 -9.44
N ALA A 45 -6.57 9.67 -9.61
CA ALA A 45 -5.74 10.54 -10.40
C ALA A 45 -5.53 11.91 -9.74
N LEU A 46 -4.40 12.52 -9.98
CA LEU A 46 -4.14 13.93 -9.69
C LEU A 46 -3.78 14.63 -11.00
N GLY A 47 -4.65 15.52 -11.47
CA GLY A 47 -4.56 16.07 -12.82
C GLY A 47 -4.69 14.97 -13.88
N LYS A 48 -3.60 14.72 -14.64
CA LYS A 48 -3.56 13.69 -15.69
C LYS A 48 -2.81 12.42 -15.28
N VAL A 49 -2.26 12.40 -14.06
CA VAL A 49 -1.44 11.30 -13.57
C VAL A 49 -2.31 10.34 -12.80
N VAL A 50 -2.35 9.08 -13.25
CA VAL A 50 -3.04 7.99 -12.56
C VAL A 50 -2.10 7.42 -11.50
N LEU A 51 -2.57 7.33 -10.25
CA LEU A 51 -1.74 7.01 -9.08
C LEU A 51 -2.12 5.71 -8.40
N GLY A 52 -3.30 5.17 -8.65
CA GLY A 52 -3.79 3.97 -8.00
C GLY A 52 -5.21 3.65 -8.41
N GLY A 53 -5.84 2.74 -7.68
CA GLY A 53 -7.21 2.34 -7.97
C GLY A 53 -8.03 2.07 -6.72
N MET A 54 -9.32 1.88 -6.94
CA MET A 54 -10.29 1.53 -5.92
C MET A 54 -11.38 0.65 -6.51
N MET A 55 -11.82 -0.33 -5.74
CA MET A 55 -12.99 -1.13 -6.05
C MET A 55 -13.69 -1.59 -4.77
N GLU A 56 -14.93 -2.02 -4.94
CA GLU A 56 -15.65 -2.70 -3.87
C GLU A 56 -14.97 -4.04 -3.55
N ILE A 57 -14.92 -4.39 -2.25
CA ILE A 57 -14.43 -5.70 -1.81
C ILE A 57 -15.26 -6.78 -2.51
N PRO A 58 -14.63 -7.73 -3.23
CA PRO A 58 -15.37 -8.79 -3.91
C PRO A 58 -16.29 -9.53 -2.94
N GLU A 59 -17.53 -9.79 -3.34
CA GLU A 59 -18.58 -10.38 -2.49
C GLU A 59 -18.11 -11.64 -1.74
N LYS A 60 -17.33 -12.49 -2.41
CA LYS A 60 -16.75 -13.69 -1.79
C LYS A 60 -15.78 -13.34 -0.67
N ALA A 61 -14.94 -12.34 -0.84
CA ALA A 61 -13.97 -11.89 0.16
C ALA A 61 -14.69 -11.19 1.34
N ALA A 62 -15.71 -10.37 1.06
CA ALA A 62 -16.54 -9.74 2.07
C ALA A 62 -17.27 -10.79 2.95
N LYS A 63 -17.82 -11.85 2.35
CA LYS A 63 -18.43 -12.97 3.08
C LYS A 63 -17.43 -13.78 3.94
N MET A 64 -16.14 -13.71 3.61
CA MET A 64 -15.06 -14.28 4.40
C MET A 64 -14.52 -13.34 5.47
N GLY A 65 -15.12 -12.16 5.63
CA GLY A 65 -14.76 -11.17 6.63
C GLY A 65 -13.57 -10.29 6.27
N MET A 66 -13.25 -10.14 4.98
CA MET A 66 -12.19 -9.21 4.55
C MET A 66 -12.58 -7.77 4.91
N PRO A 67 -11.79 -7.07 5.72
CA PRO A 67 -12.05 -5.67 6.03
C PRO A 67 -11.61 -4.76 4.87
N PRO A 68 -12.12 -3.52 4.82
CA PRO A 68 -11.54 -2.48 3.96
C PRO A 68 -10.05 -2.34 4.18
N THR A 69 -9.28 -2.26 3.09
CA THR A 69 -7.81 -2.23 3.18
C THR A 69 -7.18 -1.66 1.92
N TRP A 70 -6.04 -1.00 2.11
CA TRP A 70 -5.13 -0.69 1.03
C TRP A 70 -4.21 -1.88 0.76
N VAL A 71 -3.95 -2.17 -0.51
CA VAL A 71 -3.05 -3.25 -0.94
C VAL A 71 -2.08 -2.73 -1.98
N GLY A 72 -0.80 -3.03 -1.80
CA GLY A 72 0.25 -2.71 -2.77
C GLY A 72 0.46 -3.83 -3.79
N TYR A 73 0.91 -3.45 -4.98
CA TYR A 73 1.25 -4.36 -6.07
C TYR A 73 2.74 -4.35 -6.31
N LEU A 74 3.38 -5.49 -6.18
CA LEU A 74 4.77 -5.71 -6.57
C LEU A 74 4.85 -6.11 -8.04
N GLY A 75 5.58 -5.33 -8.81
CA GLY A 75 5.90 -5.66 -10.20
C GLY A 75 6.87 -6.83 -10.27
N VAL A 76 6.54 -7.86 -11.06
CA VAL A 76 7.35 -9.06 -11.22
C VAL A 76 7.47 -9.44 -12.70
N ASP A 77 8.58 -10.10 -13.06
CA ASP A 77 8.80 -10.58 -14.42
C ASP A 77 7.87 -11.74 -14.76
N GLU A 78 7.60 -12.64 -13.79
CA GLU A 78 6.72 -13.78 -13.96
C GLU A 78 5.91 -14.09 -12.70
N VAL A 79 4.59 -13.97 -12.81
CA VAL A 79 3.66 -14.12 -11.67
C VAL A 79 3.70 -15.53 -11.08
N THR A 80 3.81 -16.56 -11.93
CA THR A 80 3.84 -17.96 -11.46
C THR A 80 5.06 -18.23 -10.61
N ASP A 81 6.22 -17.74 -11.02
CA ASP A 81 7.48 -17.92 -10.30
C ASP A 81 7.46 -17.16 -8.97
N ALA A 82 6.94 -15.91 -8.98
CA ALA A 82 6.78 -15.13 -7.77
C ALA A 82 5.84 -15.80 -6.76
N VAL A 83 4.69 -16.30 -7.20
CA VAL A 83 3.75 -17.05 -6.34
C VAL A 83 4.41 -18.29 -5.76
N ASN A 84 5.11 -19.08 -6.58
CA ASN A 84 5.81 -20.28 -6.12
C ASN A 84 6.89 -19.95 -5.08
N ALA A 85 7.65 -18.87 -5.27
CA ALA A 85 8.65 -18.41 -4.33
C ALA A 85 8.04 -17.98 -2.98
N VAL A 86 6.93 -17.25 -3.03
CA VAL A 86 6.17 -16.84 -1.82
C VAL A 86 5.67 -18.07 -1.05
N VAL A 87 5.05 -19.03 -1.74
CA VAL A 87 4.53 -20.25 -1.11
C VAL A 87 5.66 -21.10 -0.53
N ALA A 88 6.79 -21.25 -1.25
CA ALA A 88 7.96 -21.97 -0.76
C ALA A 88 8.60 -21.32 0.48
N ALA A 89 8.41 -20.01 0.65
CA ALA A 89 8.86 -19.26 1.83
C ALA A 89 7.88 -19.30 3.00
N GLY A 90 6.70 -19.93 2.87
CA GLY A 90 5.68 -20.04 3.91
C GLY A 90 4.52 -19.05 3.77
N GLY A 91 4.51 -18.22 2.73
CA GLY A 91 3.37 -17.37 2.40
C GLY A 91 2.20 -18.16 1.80
N GLN A 92 1.08 -17.49 1.57
CA GLN A 92 -0.16 -18.12 1.11
C GLN A 92 -0.74 -17.42 -0.13
N VAL A 93 -1.40 -18.21 -0.99
CA VAL A 93 -2.19 -17.66 -2.09
C VAL A 93 -3.58 -17.29 -1.58
N ARG A 94 -3.96 -16.03 -1.71
CA ARG A 94 -5.30 -15.51 -1.34
C ARG A 94 -6.22 -15.44 -2.55
N MET A 95 -5.68 -15.05 -3.71
CA MET A 95 -6.35 -15.08 -5.00
C MET A 95 -5.42 -15.76 -6.02
N PRO A 96 -5.84 -16.86 -6.65
CA PRO A 96 -5.05 -17.51 -7.70
C PRO A 96 -4.71 -16.56 -8.84
N SER A 97 -3.63 -16.86 -9.55
CA SER A 97 -3.22 -16.02 -10.67
C SER A 97 -4.31 -15.95 -11.74
N MET A 98 -4.60 -14.73 -12.17
CA MET A 98 -5.55 -14.43 -13.23
C MET A 98 -4.97 -13.41 -14.20
N THR A 99 -5.45 -13.45 -15.44
CA THR A 99 -5.10 -12.46 -16.46
C THR A 99 -6.28 -11.53 -16.69
N ILE A 100 -6.03 -10.23 -16.55
CA ILE A 100 -6.99 -9.18 -16.93
C ILE A 100 -6.56 -8.63 -18.29
N ALA A 101 -7.45 -8.73 -19.26
CA ALA A 101 -7.19 -8.28 -20.64
C ALA A 101 -6.73 -6.80 -20.63
N ASN A 102 -5.69 -6.50 -21.42
CA ASN A 102 -5.08 -5.18 -21.56
C ASN A 102 -4.41 -4.59 -20.31
N ILE A 103 -4.47 -5.27 -19.16
CA ILE A 103 -3.87 -4.80 -17.90
C ILE A 103 -2.65 -5.64 -17.54
N GLY A 104 -2.81 -6.95 -17.35
CA GLY A 104 -1.71 -7.81 -16.95
C GLY A 104 -2.16 -9.11 -16.32
N ARG A 105 -1.19 -9.87 -15.84
CA ARG A 105 -1.41 -11.06 -15.00
C ARG A 105 -1.08 -10.71 -13.55
N MET A 106 -1.90 -11.17 -12.63
CA MET A 106 -1.72 -10.89 -11.20
C MET A 106 -2.16 -12.05 -10.32
N ALA A 107 -1.69 -12.06 -9.09
CA ALA A 107 -2.17 -12.92 -8.01
C ALA A 107 -2.10 -12.17 -6.69
N MET A 108 -3.01 -12.46 -5.75
CA MET A 108 -2.93 -11.95 -4.38
C MET A 108 -2.33 -13.01 -3.48
N VAL A 109 -1.31 -12.63 -2.73
CA VAL A 109 -0.60 -13.50 -1.80
C VAL A 109 -0.44 -12.83 -0.43
N THR A 110 -0.01 -13.58 0.56
CA THR A 110 0.52 -13.01 1.80
C THR A 110 1.98 -13.40 1.96
N ASP A 111 2.74 -12.58 2.66
CA ASP A 111 4.04 -12.98 3.19
C ASP A 111 3.89 -14.08 4.26
N PRO A 112 4.99 -14.65 4.78
CA PRO A 112 4.94 -15.70 5.80
C PRO A 112 4.28 -15.26 7.12
N GLN A 113 4.25 -13.97 7.43
CA GLN A 113 3.60 -13.42 8.61
C GLN A 113 2.12 -13.11 8.39
N GLY A 114 1.66 -13.07 7.12
CA GLY A 114 0.27 -12.87 6.75
C GLY A 114 -0.08 -11.52 6.12
N ALA A 115 0.91 -10.61 5.91
CA ALA A 115 0.66 -9.33 5.25
C ALA A 115 0.29 -9.52 3.78
N PRO A 116 -0.87 -9.00 3.31
CA PRO A 116 -1.33 -9.19 1.94
C PRO A 116 -0.66 -8.22 0.97
N PHE A 117 -0.38 -8.70 -0.23
CA PHE A 117 0.05 -7.90 -1.38
C PHE A 117 -0.26 -8.61 -2.69
N TYR A 118 -0.29 -7.85 -3.78
CA TYR A 118 -0.36 -8.43 -5.12
C TYR A 118 1.04 -8.58 -5.72
N VAL A 119 1.22 -9.64 -6.49
CA VAL A 119 2.30 -9.76 -7.48
C VAL A 119 1.69 -9.58 -8.86
N MET A 120 2.29 -8.72 -9.69
CA MET A 120 1.73 -8.36 -10.98
C MET A 120 2.79 -8.24 -12.07
N ARG A 121 2.51 -8.83 -13.23
CA ARG A 121 3.19 -8.56 -14.49
C ARG A 121 2.27 -7.75 -15.38
N PRO A 122 2.51 -6.44 -15.57
CA PRO A 122 1.70 -5.62 -16.47
C PRO A 122 1.95 -6.00 -17.93
N ASN A 123 0.92 -5.85 -18.78
CA ASN A 123 1.03 -6.13 -20.22
C ASN A 123 1.89 -5.10 -20.96
N HIS A 124 1.97 -3.89 -20.44
CA HIS A 124 2.74 -2.80 -21.03
C HIS A 124 3.76 -2.31 -20.01
N GLY A 125 5.02 -2.29 -20.42
CA GLY A 125 6.08 -1.64 -19.64
C GLY A 125 5.86 -0.13 -19.72
N GLY A 126 5.26 0.45 -18.68
CA GLY A 126 5.16 1.90 -18.46
C GLY A 126 5.90 2.29 -17.20
N ALA A 127 6.32 3.54 -17.10
CA ALA A 127 6.76 4.08 -15.82
C ALA A 127 5.51 4.17 -14.91
N PHE A 128 5.52 3.39 -13.85
CA PHE A 128 4.51 3.53 -12.80
C PHE A 128 4.89 4.72 -11.93
N THR A 129 3.99 5.67 -11.80
CA THR A 129 4.19 6.93 -11.08
C THR A 129 3.46 6.95 -9.73
N SER A 130 3.03 5.79 -9.25
CA SER A 130 2.25 5.67 -8.02
C SER A 130 3.09 5.91 -6.75
N PHE A 131 4.41 5.66 -6.81
CA PHE A 131 5.36 5.91 -5.75
C PHE A 131 6.27 7.09 -6.10
N GLY A 132 6.52 7.99 -5.14
CA GLY A 132 7.38 9.15 -5.30
C GLY A 132 7.10 10.25 -4.29
N THR A 133 7.59 11.44 -4.58
CA THR A 133 7.51 12.61 -3.68
C THR A 133 6.46 13.64 -4.08
N GLU A 134 5.81 13.46 -5.22
CA GLU A 134 4.78 14.39 -5.69
C GLU A 134 3.48 14.21 -4.91
N LEU A 135 2.66 15.25 -4.84
CA LEU A 135 1.37 15.20 -4.19
C LEU A 135 0.52 14.04 -4.71
N GLY A 136 -0.17 13.37 -3.81
CA GLY A 136 -1.02 12.22 -4.10
C GLY A 136 -0.30 10.91 -4.39
N GLN A 137 1.01 10.91 -4.66
CA GLN A 137 1.77 9.65 -4.74
C GLN A 137 1.92 9.03 -3.35
N CYS A 138 2.15 7.72 -3.29
CA CYS A 138 2.65 7.10 -2.08
C CYS A 138 4.11 7.51 -1.87
N GLY A 139 4.40 8.18 -0.77
CA GLY A 139 5.74 8.64 -0.42
C GLY A 139 6.51 7.66 0.49
N TRP A 140 5.80 6.74 1.15
CA TRP A 140 6.40 5.77 2.06
C TRP A 140 5.54 4.52 2.19
N ASN A 141 6.20 3.36 2.27
CA ASN A 141 5.55 2.06 2.43
C ASN A 141 5.97 1.47 3.79
N GLU A 142 5.03 1.22 4.68
CA GLU A 142 5.33 0.74 6.02
C GLU A 142 4.68 -0.60 6.29
N LEU A 143 5.48 -1.61 6.66
CA LEU A 143 4.99 -2.91 7.06
C LEU A 143 4.95 -3.02 8.59
N HIS A 144 3.77 -3.18 9.13
CA HIS A 144 3.55 -3.64 10.49
C HIS A 144 3.35 -5.15 10.48
N THR A 145 4.22 -5.87 11.18
CA THR A 145 4.21 -7.34 11.16
C THR A 145 4.41 -7.93 12.55
N SER A 146 4.16 -9.22 12.70
CA SER A 146 4.43 -9.95 13.95
C SER A 146 5.92 -10.23 14.17
N ASP A 147 6.74 -10.24 13.09
CA ASP A 147 8.18 -10.47 13.14
C ASP A 147 8.88 -9.68 12.02
N GLY A 148 9.40 -8.49 12.39
CA GLY A 148 10.07 -7.60 11.45
C GLY A 148 11.40 -8.14 10.92
N GLU A 149 12.12 -8.94 11.71
CA GLU A 149 13.36 -9.57 11.26
C GLU A 149 13.09 -10.62 10.17
N ALA A 150 12.12 -11.50 10.40
CA ALA A 150 11.74 -12.50 9.42
C ALA A 150 11.13 -11.88 8.15
N ALA A 151 10.31 -10.83 8.29
CA ALA A 151 9.75 -10.10 7.17
C ALA A 151 10.86 -9.44 6.32
N LYS A 152 11.79 -8.76 6.96
CA LYS A 152 12.97 -8.16 6.31
C LYS A 152 13.72 -9.20 5.47
N ASP A 153 14.03 -10.36 6.04
CA ASP A 153 14.76 -11.43 5.33
C ASP A 153 13.95 -11.96 4.13
N PHE A 154 12.62 -12.05 4.27
CA PHE A 154 11.75 -12.45 3.17
C PHE A 154 11.79 -11.45 2.00
N TYR A 155 11.57 -10.15 2.25
CA TYR A 155 11.52 -9.16 1.18
C TYR A 155 12.87 -8.90 0.53
N VAL A 156 13.98 -8.91 1.29
CA VAL A 156 15.33 -8.86 0.72
C VAL A 156 15.58 -10.03 -0.22
N LYS A 157 15.24 -11.24 0.21
CA LYS A 157 15.52 -12.46 -0.57
C LYS A 157 14.62 -12.59 -1.80
N HIS A 158 13.34 -12.28 -1.67
CA HIS A 158 12.35 -12.60 -2.71
C HIS A 158 11.95 -11.39 -3.57
N CYS A 159 12.12 -10.16 -3.06
CA CYS A 159 11.84 -8.94 -3.81
C CYS A 159 13.10 -8.18 -4.25
N GLY A 160 14.29 -8.61 -3.79
CA GLY A 160 15.55 -7.97 -4.17
C GLY A 160 15.76 -6.58 -3.54
N TRP A 161 15.05 -6.28 -2.45
CA TRP A 161 15.20 -5.01 -1.76
C TRP A 161 16.52 -4.95 -0.99
N THR A 162 17.08 -3.76 -0.85
CA THR A 162 18.28 -3.50 -0.06
C THR A 162 17.92 -2.86 1.27
N LEU A 163 18.73 -3.10 2.29
CA LEU A 163 18.50 -2.55 3.62
C LEU A 163 19.44 -1.37 3.87
N ASP A 164 18.89 -0.35 4.48
CA ASP A 164 19.65 0.73 5.09
C ASP A 164 19.88 0.46 6.58
N ALA A 165 20.63 1.34 7.27
CA ALA A 165 20.84 1.22 8.70
C ALA A 165 19.49 1.31 9.44
N PRO A 166 19.14 0.33 10.28
CA PRO A 166 17.88 0.34 10.99
C PRO A 166 17.85 1.46 12.03
N LEU A 167 16.65 2.00 12.27
CA LEU A 167 16.42 2.92 13.37
C LEU A 167 16.06 2.14 14.64
N ASP A 168 16.62 2.55 15.77
CA ASP A 168 16.24 2.02 17.07
C ASP A 168 15.01 2.77 17.59
N MET A 169 13.88 2.06 17.69
CA MET A 169 12.61 2.58 18.18
C MET A 169 12.39 2.32 19.68
N GLY A 170 13.48 2.03 20.42
CA GLY A 170 13.44 1.75 21.84
C GLY A 170 12.63 0.48 22.15
N PRO A 171 11.57 0.57 23.01
CA PRO A 171 10.75 -0.60 23.37
C PRO A 171 10.05 -1.29 22.19
N MET A 172 9.86 -0.60 21.06
CA MET A 172 9.26 -1.17 19.85
C MET A 172 10.28 -1.93 18.98
N GLY A 173 11.55 -1.97 19.36
CA GLY A 173 12.59 -2.69 18.64
C GLY A 173 13.15 -1.91 17.46
N LYS A 174 13.50 -2.62 16.39
CA LYS A 174 14.11 -2.02 15.20
C LYS A 174 13.07 -1.72 14.13
N TYR A 175 13.24 -0.56 13.51
CA TYR A 175 12.56 -0.19 12.28
C TYR A 175 13.54 -0.39 11.12
N HIS A 176 13.30 -1.40 10.30
CA HIS A 176 14.17 -1.79 9.19
C HIS A 176 13.84 -0.98 7.97
N LEU A 177 14.68 -0.02 7.65
CA LEU A 177 14.58 0.78 6.43
C LEU A 177 14.96 -0.06 5.22
N PHE A 178 14.21 0.10 4.13
CA PHE A 178 14.53 -0.55 2.87
C PHE A 178 14.50 0.42 1.69
N SER A 179 15.36 0.12 0.73
CA SER A 179 15.46 0.84 -0.54
C SER A 179 15.16 -0.12 -1.70
N ILE A 180 14.53 0.40 -2.74
CA ILE A 180 14.28 -0.29 -4.02
C ILE A 180 15.08 0.43 -5.11
N ASP A 181 15.96 -0.28 -5.80
CA ASP A 181 16.86 0.28 -6.82
C ASP A 181 17.61 1.55 -6.31
N GLY A 182 18.05 1.52 -5.04
CA GLY A 182 18.77 2.62 -4.40
C GLY A 182 17.90 3.80 -3.96
N THR A 183 16.59 3.73 -4.13
CA THR A 183 15.64 4.76 -3.66
C THR A 183 15.07 4.34 -2.31
N PRO A 184 15.20 5.13 -1.24
CA PRO A 184 14.52 4.88 0.04
C PRO A 184 13.02 4.75 -0.19
N SER A 185 12.43 3.62 0.19
CA SER A 185 11.06 3.26 -0.21
C SER A 185 10.15 2.92 0.94
N GLY A 186 10.69 2.60 2.11
CA GLY A 186 9.83 2.23 3.22
C GLY A 186 10.56 1.68 4.42
N GLY A 187 9.78 1.13 5.34
CA GLY A 187 10.27 0.48 6.55
C GLY A 187 9.41 -0.68 7.00
N MET A 188 9.98 -1.54 7.80
CA MET A 188 9.33 -2.73 8.37
C MET A 188 9.61 -2.81 9.87
N MET A 189 8.59 -3.12 10.66
CA MET A 189 8.74 -3.22 12.10
C MET A 189 7.85 -4.31 12.71
N THR A 190 8.32 -4.87 13.80
CA THR A 190 7.44 -5.67 14.66
C THR A 190 6.49 -4.75 15.40
N ASN A 191 5.18 -4.93 15.19
CA ASN A 191 4.16 -4.16 15.90
C ASN A 191 3.10 -5.09 16.51
N PRO A 192 3.17 -5.37 17.81
CA PRO A 192 2.21 -6.24 18.49
C PRO A 192 0.83 -5.61 18.69
N GLN A 193 0.67 -4.32 18.37
CA GLN A 193 -0.60 -3.60 18.56
C GLN A 193 -1.54 -3.74 17.37
N VAL A 194 -1.02 -4.11 16.18
CA VAL A 194 -1.89 -4.36 15.03
C VAL A 194 -2.54 -5.74 15.14
N PRO A 195 -3.82 -5.86 14.77
CA PRO A 195 -4.56 -7.13 14.91
C PRO A 195 -4.04 -8.23 13.97
N HIS A 196 -3.41 -7.84 12.88
CA HIS A 196 -2.80 -8.71 11.87
C HIS A 196 -1.74 -7.93 11.10
N PRO A 197 -0.76 -8.62 10.48
CA PRO A 197 0.23 -7.97 9.62
C PRO A 197 -0.43 -7.22 8.46
N MET A 198 0.06 -5.99 8.22
CA MET A 198 -0.51 -5.10 7.22
C MET A 198 0.50 -4.11 6.68
N TRP A 199 0.29 -3.70 5.45
CA TRP A 199 0.96 -2.56 4.85
C TRP A 199 0.17 -1.29 5.11
N VAL A 200 0.86 -0.21 5.45
CA VAL A 200 0.34 1.15 5.52
C VAL A 200 1.07 1.98 4.46
N PHE A 201 0.31 2.63 3.61
CA PHE A 201 0.82 3.46 2.53
C PHE A 201 0.60 4.92 2.89
N TYR A 202 1.69 5.71 2.91
CA TYR A 202 1.65 7.13 3.25
C TYR A 202 1.51 7.95 1.99
N LEU A 203 0.37 8.60 1.83
CA LEU A 203 0.07 9.45 0.69
C LEU A 203 0.58 10.86 0.94
N ASN A 204 1.29 11.42 -0.05
CA ASN A 204 1.81 12.78 0.06
C ASN A 204 0.67 13.81 -0.01
N VAL A 205 0.62 14.70 0.96
CA VAL A 205 -0.29 15.84 1.04
C VAL A 205 0.49 17.13 1.20
N GLU A 206 -0.14 18.28 0.92
CA GLU A 206 0.55 19.57 0.94
C GLU A 206 0.88 20.07 2.36
N ASP A 207 -0.07 19.91 3.29
CA ASP A 207 0.01 20.35 4.68
C ASP A 207 -0.63 19.31 5.60
N ILE A 208 0.14 18.82 6.56
CA ILE A 208 -0.31 17.72 7.43
C ILE A 208 -1.42 18.16 8.40
N ASN A 209 -1.42 19.39 8.87
CA ASN A 209 -2.44 19.87 9.80
C ASN A 209 -3.77 20.11 9.09
N ALA A 210 -3.71 20.69 7.88
CA ALA A 210 -4.89 20.85 7.04
C ALA A 210 -5.45 19.48 6.62
N ALA A 211 -4.60 18.52 6.30
CA ALA A 211 -5.02 17.15 5.98
C ALA A 211 -5.66 16.46 7.18
N LYS A 212 -5.11 16.64 8.41
CA LYS A 212 -5.75 16.17 9.64
C LYS A 212 -7.18 16.68 9.80
N ALA A 213 -7.39 17.98 9.63
CA ALA A 213 -8.72 18.57 9.73
C ALA A 213 -9.67 17.94 8.69
N ARG A 214 -9.24 17.79 7.43
CA ARG A 214 -10.04 17.14 6.38
C ARG A 214 -10.39 15.68 6.68
N VAL A 215 -9.45 14.92 7.28
CA VAL A 215 -9.71 13.54 7.74
C VAL A 215 -10.86 13.53 8.75
N GLU A 216 -10.78 14.39 9.78
CA GLU A 216 -11.78 14.45 10.86
C GLU A 216 -13.14 14.97 10.34
N GLU A 217 -13.15 15.99 9.51
CA GLU A 217 -14.35 16.53 8.85
C GLU A 217 -15.01 15.52 7.91
N GLY A 218 -14.20 14.69 7.22
CA GLY A 218 -14.68 13.62 6.33
C GLY A 218 -15.15 12.35 7.06
N GLY A 219 -15.16 12.35 8.40
CA GLY A 219 -15.60 11.21 9.22
C GLY A 219 -14.56 10.12 9.42
N GLY A 220 -13.31 10.34 9.01
CA GLY A 220 -12.19 9.48 9.35
C GLY A 220 -11.68 9.71 10.78
N THR A 221 -10.85 8.83 11.25
CA THR A 221 -10.26 8.91 12.59
C THR A 221 -8.74 8.99 12.50
N VAL A 222 -8.15 10.04 13.08
CA VAL A 222 -6.68 10.11 13.27
C VAL A 222 -6.32 9.33 14.51
N ILE A 223 -5.50 8.28 14.35
CA ILE A 223 -5.06 7.40 15.44
C ILE A 223 -3.65 7.73 15.95
N MET A 224 -2.83 8.39 15.11
CA MET A 224 -1.49 8.87 15.48
C MET A 224 -1.15 10.13 14.68
N GLY A 225 -0.46 11.05 15.31
CA GLY A 225 0.07 12.24 14.67
C GLY A 225 -0.85 13.48 14.78
N PRO A 226 -0.46 14.60 14.16
CA PRO A 226 0.78 14.81 13.40
C PRO A 226 2.03 14.58 14.23
N GLN A 227 2.96 13.78 13.72
CA GLN A 227 4.23 13.49 14.38
C GLN A 227 5.38 13.70 13.40
N GLU A 228 6.43 14.36 13.87
CA GLU A 228 7.66 14.51 13.09
C GLU A 228 8.42 13.19 13.03
N VAL A 229 8.91 12.86 11.85
CA VAL A 229 9.75 11.68 11.60
C VAL A 229 11.14 12.10 11.13
N PRO A 230 12.15 11.22 11.21
CA PRO A 230 13.47 11.49 10.67
C PRO A 230 13.39 11.97 9.22
N GLY A 231 14.07 13.09 8.93
CA GLY A 231 13.99 13.74 7.62
C GLY A 231 13.14 15.02 7.61
N GLY A 232 12.51 15.37 8.74
CA GLY A 232 11.78 16.61 8.92
C GLY A 232 10.39 16.62 8.31
N GLN A 233 9.90 15.48 7.87
CA GLN A 233 8.52 15.30 7.44
C GLN A 233 7.59 15.00 8.62
N TRP A 234 6.31 15.25 8.44
CA TRP A 234 5.27 14.98 9.42
C TRP A 234 4.32 13.94 8.89
N VAL A 235 3.90 13.02 9.76
CA VAL A 235 3.03 11.91 9.38
C VAL A 235 1.79 11.85 10.26
N ILE A 236 0.73 11.27 9.68
CA ILE A 236 -0.49 10.86 10.35
C ILE A 236 -0.77 9.41 9.99
N ASN A 237 -1.19 8.61 10.96
CA ASN A 237 -1.92 7.37 10.70
C ASN A 237 -3.39 7.58 10.99
N GLY A 238 -4.23 7.11 10.10
CA GLY A 238 -5.67 7.24 10.20
C GLY A 238 -6.42 6.00 9.76
N ILE A 239 -7.72 6.03 10.02
CA ILE A 239 -8.70 5.05 9.54
C ILE A 239 -9.76 5.85 8.78
N ASP A 240 -10.04 5.45 7.56
CA ASP A 240 -11.10 6.05 6.76
C ASP A 240 -12.51 5.68 7.28
N PRO A 241 -13.58 6.32 6.83
CA PRO A 241 -14.94 6.04 7.32
C PRO A 241 -15.42 4.60 7.08
N GLN A 242 -14.80 3.85 6.18
CA GLN A 242 -15.10 2.45 5.89
C GLN A 242 -14.25 1.47 6.73
N GLY A 243 -13.19 1.96 7.37
CA GLY A 243 -12.32 1.17 8.25
C GLY A 243 -10.96 0.82 7.67
N ALA A 244 -10.59 1.34 6.50
CA ALA A 244 -9.26 1.12 5.93
C ALA A 244 -8.19 1.99 6.61
N PHE A 245 -7.07 1.38 7.01
CA PHE A 245 -5.90 2.08 7.51
C PHE A 245 -5.17 2.79 6.37
N PHE A 246 -4.74 4.02 6.62
CA PHE A 246 -3.91 4.79 5.70
C PHE A 246 -2.91 5.66 6.45
N GLY A 247 -1.86 6.09 5.76
CA GLY A 247 -0.93 7.10 6.21
C GLY A 247 -1.01 8.36 5.37
N LEU A 248 -0.70 9.51 5.96
CA LEU A 248 -0.42 10.76 5.24
C LEU A 248 0.96 11.25 5.63
N VAL A 249 1.66 11.84 4.67
CA VAL A 249 2.98 12.45 4.87
C VAL A 249 3.05 13.81 4.18
N ALA A 250 3.62 14.78 4.87
CA ALA A 250 3.81 16.13 4.33
C ALA A 250 4.98 16.84 5.02
N PRO A 251 5.51 17.93 4.44
CA PRO A 251 6.14 18.99 5.21
C PRO A 251 5.17 19.52 6.29
N LYS A 252 5.68 20.19 7.30
CA LYS A 252 4.85 20.80 8.34
C LYS A 252 4.06 21.95 7.80
#